data_1df7ae05d3a54a7c6638eada604536c1
#
_entry.id   1df7ae05d3a54a7c6638eada604536c1
#
_cell.length_a   1.000
_cell.length_b   1.000
_cell.length_c   1.000
_cell.angle_alpha   90.00
_cell.angle_beta   90.00
_cell.angle_gamma   90.00
#
_symmetry.space_group_name_H-M   'P 1'
#
loop_
_entity.id
_entity.type
_entity.pdbx_description
1 polymer ?
#
loop_
_entity_poly.entity_id
_entity_poly.type
_entity_poly.pdbx_seq_one_letter_code
_entity_poly.pdbx_strand_id
1 'polypeptide(L)'
;RGLGDVYKRQPLLNYTVSGVIWYQGESNVSRRNEYKDLLTAMISDWRQRWNKSDMPFYIIELADFLSPTDKGGRTAWAEFRKAQAEVADTNKNVTLIKNSDLGEWNDIHPLDKKTLGQRVAAAILIEMNTKNRK
;
A
#
# COMPACT_ATOMS: atom_id res chain seq x y z
N ARG A 1 19.33 11.37 6.19
CA ARG A 1 18.94 10.16 5.42
C ARG A 1 19.41 8.94 6.20
N GLY A 2 18.50 8.05 6.57
CA GLY A 2 18.85 6.91 7.41
C GLY A 2 19.68 5.87 6.66
N LEU A 3 20.58 5.18 7.36
CA LEU A 3 21.40 4.09 6.84
C LEU A 3 20.57 3.01 6.11
N GLY A 4 19.30 2.83 6.47
CA GLY A 4 18.40 1.88 5.80
C GLY A 4 18.17 2.15 4.32
N ASP A 5 18.27 3.39 3.86
CA ASP A 5 18.18 3.72 2.44
C ASP A 5 19.41 3.17 1.67
N VAL A 6 20.61 3.41 2.21
CA VAL A 6 21.89 3.00 1.58
C VAL A 6 22.00 1.48 1.48
N TYR A 7 21.65 0.76 2.56
CA TYR A 7 21.88 -0.68 2.63
C TYR A 7 20.72 -1.53 2.08
N LYS A 8 19.50 -1.00 2.05
CA LYS A 8 18.31 -1.77 1.65
C LYS A 8 17.78 -1.40 0.28
N ARG A 9 17.57 -0.12 0.00
CA ARG A 9 16.94 0.33 -1.24
C ARG A 9 17.94 0.63 -2.35
N GLN A 10 19.01 1.36 -2.09
CA GLN A 10 19.97 1.74 -3.14
C GLN A 10 20.52 0.54 -3.92
N PRO A 11 20.86 -0.60 -3.30
CA PRO A 11 21.29 -1.79 -4.05
C PRO A 11 20.25 -2.32 -5.03
N LEU A 12 18.95 -2.06 -4.78
CA LEU A 12 17.85 -2.52 -5.63
C LEU A 12 17.62 -1.64 -6.86
N LEU A 13 18.17 -0.44 -6.92
CA LEU A 13 17.94 0.49 -8.05
C LEU A 13 18.47 -0.03 -9.38
N ASN A 14 19.42 -0.96 -9.36
CA ASN A 14 19.96 -1.59 -10.55
C ASN A 14 19.03 -2.68 -11.14
N TYR A 15 18.03 -3.11 -10.40
CA TYR A 15 17.05 -4.09 -10.88
C TYR A 15 15.89 -3.40 -11.58
N THR A 16 15.47 -3.96 -12.71
CA THR A 16 14.25 -3.52 -13.37
C THR A 16 13.04 -4.01 -12.58
N VAL A 17 12.17 -3.07 -12.20
CA VAL A 17 10.90 -3.37 -11.54
C VAL A 17 9.74 -2.96 -12.44
N SER A 18 8.66 -3.74 -12.45
CA SER A 18 7.45 -3.46 -13.24
C SER A 18 6.40 -2.69 -12.44
N GLY A 19 6.48 -2.70 -11.11
CA GLY A 19 5.58 -2.03 -10.20
C GLY A 19 5.91 -2.36 -8.75
N VAL A 20 5.11 -1.82 -7.84
CA VAL A 20 5.29 -2.00 -6.39
C VAL A 20 4.00 -2.48 -5.77
N ILE A 21 4.06 -3.55 -4.98
CA ILE A 21 2.99 -3.96 -4.07
C ILE A 21 3.38 -3.45 -2.69
N TRP A 22 2.58 -2.53 -2.15
CA TRP A 22 2.87 -1.89 -0.87
C TRP A 22 1.91 -2.37 0.21
N TYR A 23 2.42 -3.20 1.14
CA TYR A 23 1.66 -3.70 2.28
C TYR A 23 2.33 -3.28 3.58
N GLN A 24 1.89 -2.18 4.15
CA GLN A 24 2.48 -1.56 5.34
C GLN A 24 1.49 -0.54 5.93
N GLY A 25 1.59 -0.29 7.24
CA GLY A 25 0.90 0.85 7.84
C GLY A 25 0.55 0.69 9.31
N GLU A 26 0.57 -0.51 9.87
CA GLU A 26 0.12 -0.83 11.21
C GLU A 26 0.75 0.07 12.28
N SER A 27 2.08 0.22 12.23
CA SER A 27 2.82 1.09 13.16
C SER A 27 2.60 2.60 12.90
N ASN A 28 1.97 2.97 11.80
CA ASN A 28 1.68 4.36 11.44
C ASN A 28 0.28 4.81 11.84
N VAL A 29 -0.59 3.91 12.33
CA VAL A 29 -1.97 4.24 12.72
C VAL A 29 -2.04 5.36 13.76
N SER A 30 -1.10 5.40 14.70
CA SER A 30 -1.00 6.50 15.67
C SER A 30 -0.63 7.85 15.05
N ARG A 31 0.00 7.86 13.87
CA ARG A 31 0.39 9.05 13.10
C ARG A 31 -0.30 9.13 11.74
N ARG A 32 -1.53 8.66 11.66
CA ARG A 32 -2.31 8.55 10.42
C ARG A 32 -2.48 9.86 9.64
N ASN A 33 -2.46 10.99 10.34
CA ASN A 33 -2.58 12.32 9.71
C ASN A 33 -1.40 12.67 8.79
N GLU A 34 -0.23 12.06 9.00
CA GLU A 34 0.97 12.28 8.20
C GLU A 34 1.09 11.24 7.07
N TYR A 35 0.35 10.14 7.15
CA TYR A 35 0.58 8.96 6.31
C TYR A 35 0.35 9.23 4.83
N LYS A 36 -0.68 9.99 4.50
CA LYS A 36 -1.00 10.36 3.11
C LYS A 36 0.18 11.09 2.45
N ASP A 37 0.71 12.10 3.13
CA ASP A 37 1.81 12.90 2.60
C ASP A 37 3.10 12.09 2.50
N LEU A 38 3.41 11.30 3.52
CA LEU A 38 4.59 10.44 3.54
C LEU A 38 4.55 9.37 2.45
N LEU A 39 3.41 8.71 2.26
CA LEU A 39 3.28 7.68 1.22
C LEU A 39 3.30 8.28 -0.17
N THR A 40 2.65 9.42 -0.39
CA THR A 40 2.72 10.16 -1.65
C THR A 40 4.14 10.60 -1.98
N ALA A 41 4.87 11.13 -1.00
CA ALA A 41 6.28 11.52 -1.18
C ALA A 41 7.16 10.30 -1.50
N MET A 42 6.95 9.16 -0.84
CA MET A 42 7.67 7.92 -1.10
C MET A 42 7.41 7.41 -2.53
N ILE A 43 6.16 7.41 -2.98
CA ILE A 43 5.79 7.01 -4.35
C ILE A 43 6.52 7.89 -5.37
N SER A 44 6.53 9.20 -5.17
CA SER A 44 7.20 10.16 -6.04
C SER A 44 8.72 9.92 -6.06
N ASP A 45 9.36 9.78 -4.89
CA ASP A 45 10.80 9.51 -4.76
C ASP A 45 11.20 8.21 -5.44
N TRP A 46 10.42 7.14 -5.29
CA TRP A 46 10.72 5.87 -5.93
C TRP A 46 10.57 5.94 -7.45
N ARG A 47 9.51 6.56 -7.96
CA ARG A 47 9.34 6.80 -9.39
C ARG A 47 10.51 7.57 -10.00
N GLN A 48 10.97 8.61 -9.32
CA GLN A 48 12.14 9.40 -9.75
C GLN A 48 13.41 8.55 -9.76
N ARG A 49 13.67 7.76 -8.70
CA ARG A 49 14.90 6.97 -8.60
C ARG A 49 14.99 5.83 -9.59
N TRP A 50 13.87 5.18 -9.93
CA TRP A 50 13.81 4.18 -10.99
C TRP A 50 13.65 4.77 -12.38
N ASN A 51 13.59 6.10 -12.51
CA ASN A 51 13.30 6.82 -13.76
C ASN A 51 12.05 6.27 -14.48
N LYS A 52 10.99 6.01 -13.70
CA LYS A 52 9.69 5.48 -14.16
C LYS A 52 8.55 6.28 -13.54
N SER A 53 8.23 7.42 -14.15
CA SER A 53 7.20 8.34 -13.66
C SER A 53 5.80 7.72 -13.56
N ASP A 54 5.53 6.69 -14.34
CA ASP A 54 4.26 5.96 -14.42
C ASP A 54 4.28 4.60 -13.74
N MET A 55 5.35 4.28 -12.96
CA MET A 55 5.45 3.01 -12.23
C MET A 55 4.21 2.79 -11.35
N PRO A 56 3.49 1.66 -11.55
CA PRO A 56 2.28 1.39 -10.79
C PRO A 56 2.58 1.03 -9.33
N PHE A 57 1.69 1.47 -8.45
CA PHE A 57 1.67 1.08 -7.05
C PHE A 57 0.33 0.44 -6.71
N TYR A 58 0.39 -0.70 -6.03
CA TYR A 58 -0.76 -1.42 -5.50
C TYR A 58 -0.68 -1.37 -3.99
N ILE A 59 -1.46 -0.47 -3.38
CA ILE A 59 -1.51 -0.28 -1.94
C ILE A 59 -2.48 -1.30 -1.37
N ILE A 60 -2.01 -2.18 -0.49
CA ILE A 60 -2.88 -3.09 0.24
C ILE A 60 -3.47 -2.36 1.43
N GLU A 61 -4.79 -2.25 1.46
CA GLU A 61 -5.54 -1.72 2.58
C GLU A 61 -5.22 -2.51 3.86
N LEU A 62 -5.07 -1.86 5.01
CA LEU A 62 -4.95 -2.59 6.27
C LEU A 62 -6.20 -3.43 6.52
N ALA A 63 -5.98 -4.68 6.86
CA ALA A 63 -7.03 -5.61 7.24
C ALA A 63 -7.75 -5.14 8.52
N ASP A 64 -8.96 -5.60 8.77
CA ASP A 64 -9.64 -5.28 10.02
C ASP A 64 -8.90 -5.91 11.21
N PHE A 65 -8.84 -5.16 12.30
CA PHE A 65 -8.11 -5.54 13.50
C PHE A 65 -8.68 -4.78 14.71
N LEU A 66 -8.40 -5.24 15.93
CA LEU A 66 -8.83 -4.71 17.21
C LEU A 66 -10.24 -5.18 17.65
N SER A 67 -10.36 -5.38 18.95
CA SER A 67 -11.59 -5.79 19.60
C SER A 67 -12.77 -4.89 19.21
N PRO A 68 -13.95 -5.45 18.98
CA PRO A 68 -15.18 -4.67 18.77
C PRO A 68 -15.47 -3.65 19.88
N THR A 69 -14.94 -3.88 21.07
CA THR A 69 -15.08 -2.98 22.25
C THR A 69 -14.07 -1.83 22.24
N ASP A 70 -12.98 -1.93 21.50
CA ASP A 70 -11.99 -0.84 21.34
C ASP A 70 -12.45 0.19 20.30
N LYS A 71 -13.38 1.02 20.68
CA LYS A 71 -13.95 2.03 19.77
C LYS A 71 -12.92 3.03 19.27
N GLY A 72 -12.00 3.47 20.13
CA GLY A 72 -10.98 4.46 19.77
C GLY A 72 -9.96 3.92 18.79
N GLY A 73 -9.42 2.74 19.05
CA GLY A 73 -8.50 2.06 18.17
C GLY A 73 -9.12 1.74 16.80
N ARG A 74 -10.36 1.23 16.80
CA ARG A 74 -11.09 0.96 15.54
C ARG A 74 -11.35 2.22 14.71
N THR A 75 -11.66 3.33 15.36
CA THR A 75 -11.80 4.62 14.66
C THR A 75 -10.48 5.03 14.02
N ALA A 76 -9.38 5.00 14.78
CA ALA A 76 -8.05 5.34 14.26
C ALA A 76 -7.64 4.43 13.09
N TRP A 77 -7.99 3.14 13.17
CA TRP A 77 -7.74 2.17 12.11
C TRP A 77 -8.54 2.45 10.84
N ALA A 78 -9.82 2.81 10.98
CA ALA A 78 -10.68 3.21 9.87
C ALA A 78 -10.20 4.51 9.20
N GLU A 79 -9.78 5.51 9.99
CA GLU A 79 -9.20 6.75 9.47
C GLU A 79 -7.88 6.50 8.73
N PHE A 80 -7.06 5.54 9.20
CA PHE A 80 -5.85 5.16 8.49
C PHE A 80 -6.16 4.52 7.12
N ARG A 81 -7.13 3.60 7.06
CA ARG A 81 -7.59 3.02 5.77
C ARG A 81 -8.12 4.10 4.82
N LYS A 82 -8.82 5.11 5.35
CA LYS A 82 -9.24 6.26 4.54
C LYS A 82 -8.04 7.01 3.96
N ALA A 83 -6.99 7.24 4.75
CA ALA A 83 -5.77 7.86 4.24
C ALA A 83 -5.11 7.02 3.13
N GLN A 84 -5.10 5.68 3.25
CA GLN A 84 -4.61 4.79 2.18
C GLN A 84 -5.44 4.93 0.89
N ALA A 85 -6.77 4.99 1.01
CA ALA A 85 -7.67 5.19 -0.13
C ALA A 85 -7.44 6.55 -0.79
N GLU A 86 -7.32 7.61 -0.02
CA GLU A 86 -7.04 8.96 -0.53
C GLU A 86 -5.72 9.04 -1.32
N VAL A 87 -4.68 8.28 -0.93
CA VAL A 87 -3.44 8.19 -1.72
C VAL A 87 -3.72 7.56 -3.08
N ALA A 88 -4.51 6.49 -3.14
CA ALA A 88 -4.86 5.85 -4.39
C ALA A 88 -5.69 6.78 -5.30
N ASP A 89 -6.65 7.49 -4.73
CA ASP A 89 -7.55 8.39 -5.47
C ASP A 89 -6.84 9.63 -6.03
N THR A 90 -5.82 10.12 -5.31
CA THR A 90 -5.14 11.39 -5.67
C THR A 90 -3.85 11.19 -6.46
N ASN A 91 -3.35 9.97 -6.58
CA ASN A 91 -2.11 9.68 -7.30
C ASN A 91 -2.37 8.82 -8.55
N LYS A 92 -1.90 9.28 -9.70
CA LYS A 92 -2.02 8.52 -10.95
C LYS A 92 -1.27 7.18 -10.86
N ASN A 93 -1.83 6.13 -11.45
CA ASN A 93 -1.28 4.77 -11.45
C ASN A 93 -1.03 4.22 -10.02
N VAL A 94 -1.92 4.54 -9.11
CA VAL A 94 -1.97 3.95 -7.77
C VAL A 94 -3.32 3.29 -7.59
N THR A 95 -3.34 2.04 -7.17
CA THR A 95 -4.55 1.24 -6.99
C THR A 95 -4.63 0.74 -5.56
N LEU A 96 -5.78 0.95 -4.90
CA LEU A 96 -6.06 0.36 -3.59
C LEU A 96 -6.55 -1.08 -3.77
N ILE A 97 -5.93 -2.01 -3.06
CA ILE A 97 -6.37 -3.41 -2.99
C ILE A 97 -7.12 -3.60 -1.67
N LYS A 98 -8.41 -3.88 -1.76
CA LYS A 98 -9.24 -4.09 -0.59
C LYS A 98 -8.79 -5.32 0.20
N ASN A 99 -8.67 -5.16 1.51
CA ASN A 99 -8.20 -6.21 2.42
C ASN A 99 -8.88 -6.15 3.81
N SER A 100 -9.70 -5.13 4.07
CA SER A 100 -10.37 -4.97 5.37
C SER A 100 -11.28 -6.14 5.74
N ASP A 101 -11.88 -6.81 4.75
CA ASP A 101 -12.76 -7.96 4.94
C ASP A 101 -12.04 -9.31 5.14
N LEU A 102 -10.71 -9.33 5.05
CA LEU A 102 -9.90 -10.53 5.26
C LEU A 102 -9.23 -10.55 6.65
N GLY A 103 -9.47 -9.51 7.46
CA GLY A 103 -8.88 -9.37 8.78
C GLY A 103 -9.66 -10.11 9.87
N GLU A 104 -8.97 -10.33 10.98
CA GLU A 104 -9.53 -10.87 12.21
C GLU A 104 -9.26 -9.89 13.35
N TRP A 105 -10.28 -9.68 14.21
CA TRP A 105 -10.19 -8.68 15.27
C TRP A 105 -9.05 -8.91 16.27
N ASN A 106 -8.60 -10.15 16.42
CA ASN A 106 -7.58 -10.59 17.37
C ASN A 106 -6.24 -10.95 16.74
N ASP A 107 -6.11 -10.85 15.41
CA ASP A 107 -4.85 -11.07 14.72
C ASP A 107 -4.57 -9.93 13.72
N ILE A 108 -3.45 -9.25 13.93
CA ILE A 108 -2.96 -8.19 13.04
C ILE A 108 -2.47 -8.75 11.68
N HIS A 109 -2.24 -10.07 11.60
CA HIS A 109 -1.75 -10.77 10.42
C HIS A 109 -2.87 -11.63 9.80
N PRO A 110 -3.68 -11.11 8.87
CA PRO A 110 -4.76 -11.85 8.24
C PRO A 110 -4.29 -13.19 7.68
N LEU A 111 -5.03 -14.25 7.94
CA LEU A 111 -4.67 -15.61 7.53
C LEU A 111 -4.95 -15.86 6.04
N ASP A 112 -5.98 -15.23 5.45
CA ASP A 112 -6.36 -15.44 4.05
C ASP A 112 -5.47 -14.69 3.05
N LYS A 113 -4.21 -15.09 3.01
CA LYS A 113 -3.23 -14.56 2.05
C LYS A 113 -3.54 -14.97 0.61
N LYS A 114 -4.27 -16.08 0.42
CA LYS A 114 -4.63 -16.57 -0.91
C LYS A 114 -5.61 -15.61 -1.60
N THR A 115 -6.68 -15.24 -0.93
CA THR A 115 -7.67 -14.29 -1.46
C THR A 115 -7.02 -12.93 -1.72
N LEU A 116 -6.18 -12.44 -0.79
CA LEU A 116 -5.43 -11.20 -1.01
C LEU A 116 -4.54 -11.29 -2.26
N GLY A 117 -3.77 -12.38 -2.41
CA GLY A 117 -2.92 -12.59 -3.58
C GLY A 117 -3.71 -12.61 -4.90
N GLN A 118 -4.90 -13.22 -4.90
CA GLN A 118 -5.79 -13.21 -6.07
C GLN A 118 -6.29 -11.82 -6.42
N ARG A 119 -6.63 -10.98 -5.44
CA ARG A 119 -7.04 -9.57 -5.66
C ARG A 119 -5.91 -8.75 -6.26
N VAL A 120 -4.70 -8.90 -5.73
CA VAL A 120 -3.50 -8.22 -6.28
C VAL A 120 -3.26 -8.66 -7.71
N ALA A 121 -3.27 -9.96 -7.99
CA ALA A 121 -3.06 -10.49 -9.34
C ALA A 121 -4.12 -9.98 -10.33
N ALA A 122 -5.39 -9.97 -9.93
CA ALA A 122 -6.49 -9.46 -10.76
C ALA A 122 -6.29 -7.98 -11.10
N ALA A 123 -5.92 -7.15 -10.13
CA ALA A 123 -5.68 -5.72 -10.36
C ALA A 123 -4.51 -5.49 -11.34
N ILE A 124 -3.41 -6.24 -11.19
CA ILE A 124 -2.27 -6.16 -12.08
C ILE A 124 -2.65 -6.57 -13.52
N LEU A 125 -3.39 -7.68 -13.68
CA LEU A 125 -3.82 -8.17 -14.99
C LEU A 125 -4.76 -7.18 -15.71
N ILE A 126 -5.66 -6.54 -14.99
CA ILE A 126 -6.54 -5.50 -15.54
C ILE A 126 -5.71 -4.34 -16.10
N GLU A 127 -4.73 -3.86 -15.32
CA GLU A 127 -3.88 -2.76 -15.77
C GLU A 127 -3.03 -3.14 -17.00
N MET A 128 -2.41 -4.32 -16.98
CA MET A 128 -1.62 -4.83 -18.12
C MET A 128 -2.46 -4.93 -19.39
N ASN A 129 -3.67 -5.47 -19.31
CA ASN A 129 -4.57 -5.58 -20.44
C ASN A 129 -5.02 -4.22 -20.97
N THR A 130 -5.17 -3.23 -20.11
CA THR A 130 -5.53 -1.86 -20.51
C THR A 130 -4.39 -1.16 -21.25
N LYS A 131 -3.14 -1.41 -20.84
CA LYS A 131 -1.94 -0.85 -21.48
C LYS A 131 -1.68 -1.49 -22.86
N ASN A 132 -1.96 -2.78 -23.02
CA ASN A 132 -1.76 -3.50 -24.28
C ASN A 132 -2.81 -3.18 -25.36
N ARG A 133 -3.88 -2.47 -25.02
CA ARG A 133 -4.95 -2.05 -25.96
C ARG A 133 -4.76 -0.62 -26.50
N LYS A 134 -3.74 0.06 -26.06
CA LYS A 134 -3.33 1.40 -26.53
C LYS A 134 -2.10 1.33 -27.41
#